data_fd8fcbe2423de11b0c997da99267abba
#
_entry.id   fd8fcbe2423de11b0c997da99267abba
#
_cell.length_a   1.000
_cell.length_b   1.000
_cell.length_c   1.000
_cell.angle_alpha   90.00
_cell.angle_beta   90.00
_cell.angle_gamma   90.00
#
_symmetry.space_group_name_H-M   'P 1'
#
loop_
_entity.id
_entity.type
_entity.pdbx_description
1 polymer ?
#
loop_
_entity_poly.entity_id
_entity_poly.type
_entity_poly.pdbx_seq_one_letter_code
_entity_poly.pdbx_strand_id
1 'polypeptide(L)'
;MMSGVLYALLAGLMWGLIFVGPLLVPEYPAVLQSMGRYLALGLIALPLAWLGRAKLKQLSQSDWLTALGLTMMGNLIYYVCLASAIQRAGAPVSTMIIGTLPVVLPIFANLLYSHRDGKLSWLSMAPALVCIALGLICVNIAELRHGVVNFSWWRYGSGIGLALISVVCWAWYALRNARWLRENPDKHPMMWATAQALVTLPMSLLGYLLACAWLSGQGQSFPLPFGPRPVVFITLMIAIAVFCSWVGTLCWNIASQRLPTVILGPLIVFETLAGLLYTFLLRQSFPPLLTFTGIALLVVGVIIAVRAKLQKPRLQALE
;
A
#
# COMPACT_ATOMS: atom_id res chain seq x y z
N MET A 1 -0.95 1.66 -22.61
CA MET A 1 -0.44 2.58 -21.59
C MET A 1 -1.57 3.34 -20.87
N MET A 2 -2.42 4.12 -21.51
CA MET A 2 -3.48 4.92 -20.86
C MET A 2 -4.37 4.09 -19.91
N SER A 3 -4.85 2.93 -20.35
CA SER A 3 -5.66 2.06 -19.48
C SER A 3 -4.92 1.56 -18.24
N GLY A 4 -3.61 1.30 -18.32
CA GLY A 4 -2.80 0.94 -17.14
C GLY A 4 -2.70 2.08 -16.12
N VAL A 5 -2.52 3.32 -16.62
CA VAL A 5 -2.51 4.53 -15.77
C VAL A 5 -3.85 4.71 -15.06
N LEU A 6 -4.98 4.57 -15.77
CA LEU A 6 -6.32 4.67 -15.17
C LEU A 6 -6.53 3.64 -14.05
N TYR A 7 -6.08 2.39 -14.24
CA TYR A 7 -6.16 1.37 -13.19
C TYR A 7 -5.25 1.70 -11.99
N ALA A 8 -4.05 2.25 -12.22
CA ALA A 8 -3.17 2.69 -11.12
C ALA A 8 -3.79 3.85 -10.31
N LEU A 9 -4.41 4.83 -11.00
CA LEU A 9 -5.12 5.93 -10.35
C LEU A 9 -6.33 5.42 -9.55
N LEU A 10 -7.10 4.49 -10.09
CA LEU A 10 -8.23 3.89 -9.38
C LEU A 10 -7.76 3.09 -8.15
N ALA A 11 -6.65 2.36 -8.24
CA ALA A 11 -6.04 1.72 -7.09
C ALA A 11 -5.66 2.75 -6.01
N GLY A 12 -5.04 3.86 -6.40
CA GLY A 12 -4.69 4.96 -5.49
C GLY A 12 -5.91 5.57 -4.79
N LEU A 13 -7.02 5.80 -5.52
CA LEU A 13 -8.29 6.25 -4.91
C LEU A 13 -8.78 5.27 -3.85
N MET A 14 -8.77 3.97 -4.14
CA MET A 14 -9.20 2.95 -3.18
C MET A 14 -8.27 2.92 -1.95
N TRP A 15 -6.95 2.96 -2.17
CA TRP A 15 -5.98 2.90 -1.09
C TRP A 15 -5.94 4.14 -0.21
N GLY A 16 -6.28 5.31 -0.75
CA GLY A 16 -6.43 6.54 0.04
C GLY A 16 -7.41 6.40 1.21
N LEU A 17 -8.43 5.52 1.10
CA LEU A 17 -9.38 5.25 2.18
C LEU A 17 -8.72 4.59 3.42
N ILE A 18 -7.56 3.97 3.26
CA ILE A 18 -6.82 3.33 4.37
C ILE A 18 -6.42 4.34 5.45
N PHE A 19 -6.11 5.57 5.05
CA PHE A 19 -5.71 6.63 5.98
C PHE A 19 -6.86 7.13 6.85
N VAL A 20 -8.10 7.00 6.36
CA VAL A 20 -9.31 7.43 7.07
C VAL A 20 -9.85 6.34 8.00
N GLY A 21 -9.69 5.08 7.64
CA GLY A 21 -10.20 3.95 8.41
C GLY A 21 -9.86 4.00 9.91
N PRO A 22 -8.58 4.14 10.30
CA PRO A 22 -8.18 4.22 11.70
C PRO A 22 -8.75 5.43 12.47
N LEU A 23 -9.09 6.51 11.76
CA LEU A 23 -9.68 7.71 12.37
C LEU A 23 -11.15 7.49 12.78
N LEU A 24 -11.83 6.54 12.16
CA LEU A 24 -13.23 6.22 12.45
C LEU A 24 -13.40 5.28 13.66
N VAL A 25 -12.36 4.51 13.98
CA VAL A 25 -12.32 3.54 15.08
C VAL A 25 -11.02 3.65 15.89
N PRO A 26 -10.71 4.84 16.45
CA PRO A 26 -9.42 5.10 17.12
C PRO A 26 -9.24 4.29 18.40
N GLU A 27 -10.32 3.82 19.01
CA GLU A 27 -10.33 2.99 20.21
C GLU A 27 -9.88 1.54 19.94
N TYR A 28 -9.80 1.11 18.67
CA TYR A 28 -9.37 -0.25 18.33
C TYR A 28 -7.83 -0.29 18.15
N PRO A 29 -7.14 -1.25 18.78
CA PRO A 29 -5.72 -1.47 18.55
C PRO A 29 -5.43 -1.69 17.06
N ALA A 30 -4.35 -1.12 16.58
CA ALA A 30 -3.95 -1.19 15.17
C ALA A 30 -3.80 -2.64 14.66
N VAL A 31 -3.36 -3.55 15.54
CA VAL A 31 -3.25 -4.98 15.20
C VAL A 31 -4.62 -5.59 14.90
N LEU A 32 -5.66 -5.28 15.71
CA LEU A 32 -7.02 -5.77 15.46
C LEU A 32 -7.59 -5.19 14.18
N GLN A 33 -7.35 -3.90 13.89
CA GLN A 33 -7.76 -3.28 12.64
C GLN A 33 -7.09 -3.96 11.44
N SER A 34 -5.78 -4.24 11.53
CA SER A 34 -5.04 -4.93 10.48
C SER A 34 -5.56 -6.35 10.25
N MET A 35 -5.59 -7.15 11.30
CA MET A 35 -6.03 -8.55 11.19
C MET A 35 -7.50 -8.66 10.81
N GLY A 36 -8.37 -7.79 11.36
CA GLY A 36 -9.80 -7.74 11.00
C GLY A 36 -10.03 -7.42 9.51
N ARG A 37 -9.29 -6.45 8.97
CA ARG A 37 -9.31 -6.12 7.53
C ARG A 37 -8.94 -7.33 6.67
N TYR A 38 -7.84 -8.00 6.99
CA TYR A 38 -7.36 -9.13 6.18
C TYR A 38 -8.16 -10.41 6.42
N LEU A 39 -8.76 -10.58 7.58
CA LEU A 39 -9.74 -11.63 7.85
C LEU A 39 -10.99 -11.44 6.98
N ALA A 40 -11.53 -10.22 6.94
CA ALA A 40 -12.66 -9.88 6.06
C ALA A 40 -12.31 -10.10 4.58
N LEU A 41 -11.11 -9.70 4.14
CA LEU A 41 -10.62 -9.95 2.77
C LEU A 41 -10.60 -11.45 2.44
N GLY A 42 -10.05 -12.26 3.34
CA GLY A 42 -9.97 -13.71 3.16
C GLY A 42 -11.35 -14.37 3.09
N LEU A 43 -12.31 -13.94 3.94
CA LEU A 43 -13.68 -14.44 3.90
C LEU A 43 -14.39 -14.05 2.59
N ILE A 44 -14.20 -12.82 2.10
CA ILE A 44 -14.74 -12.36 0.81
C ILE A 44 -14.11 -13.16 -0.36
N ALA A 45 -12.87 -13.56 -0.22
CA ALA A 45 -12.18 -14.35 -1.24
C ALA A 45 -12.73 -15.78 -1.38
N LEU A 46 -13.39 -16.35 -0.37
CA LEU A 46 -13.94 -17.72 -0.43
C LEU A 46 -14.99 -17.88 -1.55
N PRO A 47 -16.08 -17.09 -1.63
CA PRO A 47 -17.04 -17.21 -2.72
C PRO A 47 -16.40 -16.87 -4.08
N LEU A 48 -15.48 -15.90 -4.15
CA LEU A 48 -14.76 -15.57 -5.37
C LEU A 48 -13.88 -16.73 -5.85
N ALA A 49 -13.25 -17.42 -4.92
CA ALA A 49 -12.45 -18.61 -5.21
C ALA A 49 -13.29 -19.77 -5.70
N TRP A 50 -14.46 -19.97 -5.10
CA TRP A 50 -15.38 -21.01 -5.54
C TRP A 50 -15.87 -20.76 -6.98
N LEU A 51 -16.25 -19.51 -7.30
CA LEU A 51 -16.64 -19.11 -8.66
C LEU A 51 -15.47 -19.20 -9.65
N GLY A 52 -14.26 -18.83 -9.21
CA GLY A 52 -13.03 -18.83 -10.01
C GLY A 52 -12.21 -20.12 -9.94
N ARG A 53 -12.72 -21.18 -9.33
CA ARG A 53 -11.96 -22.43 -9.04
C ARG A 53 -11.22 -23.04 -10.21
N ALA A 54 -11.81 -22.99 -11.41
CA ALA A 54 -11.17 -23.52 -12.63
C ALA A 54 -9.87 -22.77 -12.97
N LYS A 55 -9.86 -21.44 -12.78
CA LYS A 55 -8.66 -20.60 -13.00
C LYS A 55 -7.64 -20.77 -11.87
N LEU A 56 -8.10 -20.87 -10.62
CA LEU A 56 -7.20 -21.09 -9.47
C LEU A 56 -6.46 -22.43 -9.54
N LYS A 57 -7.05 -23.47 -10.13
CA LYS A 57 -6.40 -24.77 -10.37
C LYS A 57 -5.21 -24.67 -11.36
N GLN A 58 -5.09 -23.59 -12.11
CA GLN A 58 -3.97 -23.34 -13.01
C GLN A 58 -2.72 -22.81 -12.26
N LEU A 59 -2.87 -22.44 -10.99
CA LEU A 59 -1.75 -22.03 -10.15
C LEU A 59 -0.99 -23.25 -9.65
N SER A 60 0.33 -23.20 -9.85
CA SER A 60 1.26 -24.20 -9.32
C SER A 60 1.48 -24.03 -7.82
N GLN A 61 2.07 -25.02 -7.16
CA GLN A 61 2.49 -24.89 -5.76
C GLN A 61 3.46 -23.72 -5.56
N SER A 62 4.36 -23.47 -6.51
CA SER A 62 5.28 -22.32 -6.50
C SER A 62 4.53 -20.98 -6.53
N ASP A 63 3.43 -20.90 -7.29
CA ASP A 63 2.59 -19.68 -7.34
C ASP A 63 1.92 -19.44 -5.97
N TRP A 64 1.40 -20.48 -5.33
CA TRP A 64 0.81 -20.36 -3.99
C TRP A 64 1.82 -19.95 -2.93
N LEU A 65 3.04 -20.48 -2.96
CA LEU A 65 4.13 -20.07 -2.07
C LEU A 65 4.54 -18.63 -2.34
N THR A 66 4.56 -18.22 -3.61
CA THR A 66 4.82 -16.82 -3.99
C THR A 66 3.71 -15.90 -3.48
N ALA A 67 2.44 -16.27 -3.64
CA ALA A 67 1.30 -15.52 -3.09
C ALA A 67 1.40 -15.38 -1.57
N LEU A 68 1.74 -16.47 -0.86
CA LEU A 68 1.94 -16.46 0.58
C LEU A 68 3.08 -15.51 0.99
N GLY A 69 4.24 -15.60 0.36
CA GLY A 69 5.37 -14.72 0.63
C GLY A 69 5.04 -13.25 0.38
N LEU A 70 4.36 -12.96 -0.74
CA LEU A 70 3.94 -11.61 -1.08
C LEU A 70 2.96 -11.03 -0.06
N THR A 71 1.97 -11.79 0.37
CA THR A 71 0.97 -11.34 1.35
C THR A 71 1.52 -11.22 2.75
N MET A 72 2.42 -12.11 3.16
CA MET A 72 3.12 -11.96 4.44
C MET A 72 3.89 -10.64 4.51
N MET A 73 4.70 -10.35 3.49
CA MET A 73 5.52 -9.13 3.46
C MET A 73 4.69 -7.89 3.15
N GLY A 74 3.91 -7.90 2.07
CA GLY A 74 3.22 -6.72 1.56
C GLY A 74 1.93 -6.35 2.29
N ASN A 75 1.32 -7.29 3.01
CA ASN A 75 0.07 -7.08 3.73
C ASN A 75 0.29 -7.14 5.25
N LEU A 76 0.65 -8.31 5.78
CA LEU A 76 0.62 -8.54 7.22
C LEU A 76 1.78 -7.83 7.94
N ILE A 77 3.03 -8.15 7.60
CA ILE A 77 4.21 -7.54 8.24
C ILE A 77 4.23 -6.03 7.97
N TYR A 78 4.01 -5.64 6.71
CA TYR A 78 3.91 -4.24 6.32
C TYR A 78 2.93 -3.46 7.21
N TYR A 79 1.69 -3.94 7.32
CA TYR A 79 0.65 -3.17 8.00
C TYR A 79 0.78 -3.22 9.53
N VAL A 80 1.25 -4.32 10.10
CA VAL A 80 1.58 -4.38 11.54
C VAL A 80 2.70 -3.39 11.87
N CYS A 81 3.74 -3.34 11.05
CA CYS A 81 4.83 -2.38 11.24
C CYS A 81 4.35 -0.93 11.07
N LEU A 82 3.55 -0.65 10.03
CA LEU A 82 3.00 0.68 9.79
C LEU A 82 2.08 1.15 10.92
N ALA A 83 1.14 0.31 11.33
CA ALA A 83 0.22 0.62 12.40
C ALA A 83 0.95 0.85 13.73
N SER A 84 1.94 0.01 14.02
CA SER A 84 2.80 0.18 15.20
C SER A 84 3.66 1.44 15.12
N ALA A 85 4.15 1.80 13.94
CA ALA A 85 4.87 3.05 13.71
C ALA A 85 3.98 4.27 13.99
N ILE A 86 2.74 4.26 13.50
CA ILE A 86 1.75 5.32 13.73
C ILE A 86 1.46 5.49 15.22
N GLN A 87 1.32 4.40 15.95
CA GLN A 87 1.06 4.44 17.40
C GLN A 87 2.29 4.92 18.21
N ARG A 88 3.51 4.77 17.69
CA ARG A 88 4.75 5.14 18.38
C ARG A 88 5.29 6.51 17.99
N ALA A 89 5.39 6.80 16.70
CA ALA A 89 5.97 8.03 16.16
C ALA A 89 4.91 9.04 15.70
N GLY A 90 3.64 8.65 15.70
CA GLY A 90 2.54 9.45 15.18
C GLY A 90 2.29 9.25 13.69
N ALA A 91 1.07 9.56 13.26
CA ALA A 91 0.65 9.42 11.87
C ALA A 91 1.46 10.30 10.90
N PRO A 92 1.76 11.59 11.20
CA PRO A 92 2.49 12.44 10.26
C PRO A 92 3.86 11.89 9.87
N VAL A 93 4.66 11.46 10.85
CA VAL A 93 6.01 10.93 10.61
C VAL A 93 5.97 9.61 9.86
N SER A 94 5.06 8.72 10.25
CA SER A 94 4.90 7.43 9.60
C SER A 94 4.44 7.58 8.14
N THR A 95 3.48 8.47 7.87
CA THR A 95 3.02 8.80 6.52
C THR A 95 4.13 9.42 5.68
N MET A 96 4.97 10.29 6.28
CA MET A 96 6.12 10.89 5.62
C MET A 96 7.10 9.81 5.12
N ILE A 97 7.41 8.83 5.96
CA ILE A 97 8.34 7.77 5.62
C ILE A 97 7.73 6.86 4.53
N ILE A 98 6.48 6.44 4.66
CA ILE A 98 5.77 5.66 3.64
C ILE A 98 5.62 6.45 2.33
N GLY A 99 5.39 7.75 2.42
CA GLY A 99 5.32 8.66 1.29
C GLY A 99 6.61 8.74 0.45
N THR A 100 7.72 8.13 0.88
CA THR A 100 8.94 7.98 0.07
C THR A 100 8.82 6.89 -1.01
N LEU A 101 7.85 5.99 -0.92
CA LEU A 101 7.66 4.90 -1.88
C LEU A 101 7.60 5.33 -3.35
N PRO A 102 6.92 6.43 -3.73
CA PRO A 102 6.91 6.91 -5.12
C PRO A 102 8.29 7.30 -5.65
N VAL A 103 9.24 7.60 -4.79
CA VAL A 103 10.64 7.89 -5.14
C VAL A 103 11.47 6.60 -5.10
N VAL A 104 11.30 5.82 -4.06
CA VAL A 104 12.07 4.58 -3.81
C VAL A 104 11.82 3.53 -4.90
N LEU A 105 10.56 3.29 -5.27
CA LEU A 105 10.20 2.25 -6.23
C LEU A 105 10.77 2.45 -7.63
N PRO A 106 10.66 3.63 -8.28
CA PRO A 106 11.26 3.85 -9.59
C PRO A 106 12.77 3.67 -9.59
N ILE A 107 13.45 4.08 -8.52
CA ILE A 107 14.90 3.91 -8.37
C ILE A 107 15.24 2.42 -8.36
N PHE A 108 14.62 1.64 -7.47
CA PHE A 108 14.88 0.20 -7.39
C PHE A 108 14.42 -0.55 -8.65
N ALA A 109 13.28 -0.16 -9.25
CA ALA A 109 12.82 -0.74 -10.51
C ALA A 109 13.84 -0.50 -11.63
N ASN A 110 14.38 0.71 -11.73
CA ASN A 110 15.37 1.06 -12.74
C ASN A 110 16.72 0.37 -12.52
N LEU A 111 17.11 0.11 -11.26
CA LEU A 111 18.32 -0.63 -10.93
C LEU A 111 18.17 -2.14 -11.17
N LEU A 112 17.05 -2.74 -10.75
CA LEU A 112 16.90 -4.19 -10.72
C LEU A 112 16.30 -4.78 -12.01
N TYR A 113 15.45 -4.02 -12.72
CA TYR A 113 14.66 -4.53 -13.83
C TYR A 113 14.89 -3.80 -15.16
N SER A 114 15.86 -2.88 -15.23
CA SER A 114 16.16 -2.10 -16.44
C SER A 114 16.51 -2.96 -17.67
N HIS A 115 17.16 -4.10 -17.46
CA HIS A 115 17.54 -5.01 -18.54
C HIS A 115 16.33 -5.62 -19.26
N ARG A 116 15.19 -5.73 -18.58
CA ARG A 116 14.00 -6.41 -19.06
C ARG A 116 12.88 -5.45 -19.44
N ASP A 117 12.64 -4.47 -18.59
CA ASP A 117 11.49 -3.56 -18.71
C ASP A 117 11.82 -2.28 -19.49
N GLY A 118 13.09 -2.12 -19.89
CA GLY A 118 13.62 -0.86 -20.41
C GLY A 118 14.07 0.07 -19.28
N LYS A 119 15.04 0.91 -19.60
CA LYS A 119 15.68 1.85 -18.67
C LYS A 119 15.14 3.25 -18.90
N LEU A 120 14.72 3.93 -17.85
CA LEU A 120 14.59 5.38 -17.87
C LEU A 120 15.95 5.99 -17.61
N SER A 121 16.32 7.00 -18.41
CA SER A 121 17.54 7.77 -18.12
C SER A 121 17.37 8.51 -16.80
N TRP A 122 18.41 8.56 -16.00
CA TRP A 122 18.39 9.28 -14.72
C TRP A 122 18.03 10.77 -14.90
N LEU A 123 18.46 11.38 -16.01
CA LEU A 123 18.09 12.76 -16.34
C LEU A 123 16.59 12.93 -16.59
N SER A 124 15.91 11.94 -17.18
CA SER A 124 14.45 11.98 -17.40
C SER A 124 13.67 11.72 -16.13
N MET A 125 14.22 10.94 -15.18
CA MET A 125 13.58 10.63 -13.90
C MET A 125 13.77 11.74 -12.86
N ALA A 126 14.94 12.35 -12.82
CA ALA A 126 15.31 13.30 -11.77
C ALA A 126 14.29 14.44 -11.56
N PRO A 127 13.79 15.13 -12.59
CA PRO A 127 12.81 16.20 -12.39
C PRO A 127 11.52 15.70 -11.73
N ALA A 128 11.02 14.52 -12.16
CA ALA A 128 9.82 13.90 -11.57
C ALA A 128 10.04 13.55 -10.11
N LEU A 129 11.16 12.88 -9.80
CA LEU A 129 11.48 12.44 -8.44
C LEU A 129 11.72 13.63 -7.50
N VAL A 130 12.38 14.69 -7.98
CA VAL A 130 12.59 15.93 -7.20
C VAL A 130 11.26 16.61 -6.90
N CYS A 131 10.37 16.77 -7.90
CA CYS A 131 9.04 17.34 -7.67
C CYS A 131 8.24 16.51 -6.65
N ILE A 132 8.25 15.18 -6.77
CA ILE A 132 7.55 14.29 -5.83
C ILE A 132 8.15 14.42 -4.43
N ALA A 133 9.47 14.37 -4.29
CA ALA A 133 10.15 14.49 -2.99
C ALA A 133 9.85 15.83 -2.32
N LEU A 134 9.97 16.95 -3.05
CA LEU A 134 9.63 18.27 -2.53
C LEU A 134 8.15 18.39 -2.16
N GLY A 135 7.25 17.84 -2.99
CA GLY A 135 5.82 17.80 -2.72
C GLY A 135 5.49 17.04 -1.43
N LEU A 136 6.10 15.88 -1.23
CA LEU A 136 5.97 15.08 0.00
C LEU A 136 6.50 15.85 1.22
N ILE A 137 7.66 16.50 1.10
CA ILE A 137 8.23 17.34 2.17
C ILE A 137 7.27 18.45 2.55
N CYS A 138 6.71 19.20 1.58
CA CYS A 138 5.76 20.28 1.84
C CYS A 138 4.51 19.79 2.58
N VAL A 139 3.89 18.70 2.10
CA VAL A 139 2.70 18.10 2.73
C VAL A 139 3.00 17.67 4.17
N ASN A 140 4.13 16.99 4.38
CA ASN A 140 4.47 16.45 5.67
C ASN A 140 4.88 17.52 6.70
N ILE A 141 5.59 18.59 6.29
CA ILE A 141 5.88 19.72 7.17
C ILE A 141 4.58 20.39 7.65
N ALA A 142 3.59 20.52 6.76
CA ALA A 142 2.29 21.08 7.13
C ALA A 142 1.59 20.24 8.21
N GLU A 143 1.60 18.90 8.08
CA GLU A 143 0.99 18.00 9.06
C GLU A 143 1.78 17.94 10.40
N LEU A 144 3.12 18.01 10.37
CA LEU A 144 3.95 18.01 11.58
C LEU A 144 3.70 19.22 12.50
N ARG A 145 3.31 20.36 11.94
CA ARG A 145 3.01 21.59 12.71
C ARG A 145 1.75 21.45 13.59
N HIS A 146 0.93 20.43 13.38
CA HIS A 146 -0.35 20.25 14.07
C HIS A 146 -0.34 19.24 15.23
N GLY A 147 0.77 18.56 15.54
CA GLY A 147 0.74 17.55 16.60
C GLY A 147 2.05 17.11 17.19
N VAL A 148 2.43 17.66 18.35
CA VAL A 148 3.45 17.05 19.23
C VAL A 148 2.92 17.04 20.65
N VAL A 149 2.64 15.86 21.21
CA VAL A 149 2.34 15.67 22.63
C VAL A 149 3.13 14.46 23.14
N ASN A 150 3.90 14.66 24.24
CA ASN A 150 4.66 13.67 25.01
C ASN A 150 5.72 12.86 24.23
N PHE A 151 6.95 13.35 24.25
CA PHE A 151 8.09 12.83 23.50
C PHE A 151 8.93 11.83 24.31
N SER A 152 8.96 10.57 23.87
CA SER A 152 9.94 9.57 24.32
C SER A 152 10.84 9.18 23.14
N TRP A 153 12.14 9.47 23.22
CA TRP A 153 13.13 9.19 22.18
C TRP A 153 13.13 7.72 21.72
N TRP A 154 13.01 6.80 22.65
CA TRP A 154 12.96 5.36 22.35
C TRP A 154 11.69 4.99 21.58
N ARG A 155 10.54 5.48 22.04
CA ARG A 155 9.26 5.23 21.39
C ARG A 155 9.24 5.82 19.97
N TYR A 156 9.72 7.04 19.83
CA TYR A 156 9.81 7.74 18.55
C TYR A 156 10.78 7.06 17.58
N GLY A 157 12.02 6.76 18.00
CA GLY A 157 13.04 6.09 17.18
C GLY A 157 12.62 4.69 16.74
N SER A 158 12.01 3.91 17.64
CA SER A 158 11.46 2.59 17.28
C SER A 158 10.30 2.69 16.29
N GLY A 159 9.48 3.75 16.39
CA GLY A 159 8.41 4.06 15.43
C GLY A 159 8.97 4.34 14.02
N ILE A 160 10.02 5.17 13.92
CA ILE A 160 10.74 5.42 12.66
C ILE A 160 11.28 4.12 12.06
N GLY A 161 11.94 3.29 12.87
CA GLY A 161 12.47 2.00 12.44
C GLY A 161 11.38 1.09 11.85
N LEU A 162 10.22 1.01 12.51
CA LEU A 162 9.09 0.24 12.02
C LEU A 162 8.51 0.80 10.72
N ALA A 163 8.43 2.13 10.57
CA ALA A 163 8.00 2.76 9.32
C ALA A 163 8.97 2.45 8.16
N LEU A 164 10.29 2.48 8.40
CA LEU A 164 11.29 2.09 7.39
C LEU A 164 11.17 0.61 7.01
N ILE A 165 10.94 -0.29 7.97
CA ILE A 165 10.66 -1.71 7.68
C ILE A 165 9.41 -1.83 6.80
N SER A 166 8.36 -1.06 7.07
CA SER A 166 7.15 -1.03 6.22
C SER A 166 7.46 -0.63 4.79
N VAL A 167 8.28 0.42 4.57
CA VAL A 167 8.72 0.83 3.22
C VAL A 167 9.43 -0.32 2.50
N VAL A 168 10.36 -0.99 3.17
CA VAL A 168 11.10 -2.12 2.59
C VAL A 168 10.15 -3.28 2.23
N CYS A 169 9.26 -3.65 3.16
CA CYS A 169 8.30 -4.73 2.94
C CYS A 169 7.39 -4.44 1.74
N TRP A 170 6.85 -3.22 1.66
CA TRP A 170 5.93 -2.86 0.58
C TRP A 170 6.66 -2.67 -0.75
N ALA A 171 7.85 -2.06 -0.77
CA ALA A 171 8.67 -1.96 -1.98
C ALA A 171 9.03 -3.34 -2.54
N TRP A 172 9.45 -4.27 -1.68
CA TRP A 172 9.72 -5.64 -2.08
C TRP A 172 8.48 -6.32 -2.67
N TYR A 173 7.33 -6.20 -1.99
CA TYR A 173 6.05 -6.71 -2.48
C TYR A 173 5.73 -6.15 -3.86
N ALA A 174 5.74 -4.83 -4.04
CA ALA A 174 5.36 -4.19 -5.28
C ALA A 174 6.24 -4.63 -6.46
N LEU A 175 7.56 -4.71 -6.26
CA LEU A 175 8.52 -5.14 -7.26
C LEU A 175 8.34 -6.62 -7.64
N ARG A 176 8.22 -7.50 -6.66
CA ARG A 176 8.06 -8.96 -6.89
C ARG A 176 6.70 -9.29 -7.48
N ASN A 177 5.62 -8.63 -7.02
CA ASN A 177 4.28 -8.80 -7.56
C ASN A 177 4.19 -8.35 -9.01
N ALA A 178 4.72 -7.17 -9.34
CA ALA A 178 4.76 -6.67 -10.71
C ALA A 178 5.59 -7.58 -11.63
N ARG A 179 6.70 -8.13 -11.12
CA ARG A 179 7.51 -9.08 -11.85
C ARG A 179 6.73 -10.36 -12.14
N TRP A 180 6.12 -10.98 -11.13
CA TRP A 180 5.35 -12.21 -11.31
C TRP A 180 4.21 -12.04 -12.34
N LEU A 181 3.46 -10.93 -12.26
CA LEU A 181 2.37 -10.63 -13.19
C LEU A 181 2.85 -10.49 -14.64
N ARG A 182 4.03 -9.96 -14.87
CA ARG A 182 4.60 -9.81 -16.21
C ARG A 182 5.24 -11.11 -16.73
N GLU A 183 5.74 -11.95 -15.84
CA GLU A 183 6.23 -13.29 -16.18
C GLU A 183 5.10 -14.27 -16.48
N ASN A 184 3.88 -13.98 -16.03
CA ASN A 184 2.70 -14.80 -16.22
C ASN A 184 1.55 -14.01 -16.87
N PRO A 185 1.69 -13.53 -18.13
CA PRO A 185 0.70 -12.68 -18.79
C PRO A 185 -0.60 -13.44 -19.12
N ASP A 186 -0.55 -14.75 -19.21
CA ASP A 186 -1.66 -15.69 -19.41
C ASP A 186 -2.53 -15.83 -18.17
N LYS A 187 -1.98 -15.55 -16.98
CA LYS A 187 -2.71 -15.67 -15.72
C LYS A 187 -3.47 -14.38 -15.42
N HIS A 188 -4.77 -14.53 -15.20
CA HIS A 188 -5.66 -13.40 -15.03
C HIS A 188 -5.42 -12.64 -13.71
N PRO A 189 -5.29 -11.28 -13.69
CA PRO A 189 -5.02 -10.49 -12.48
C PRO A 189 -6.03 -10.71 -11.34
N MET A 190 -7.32 -10.92 -11.66
CA MET A 190 -8.36 -11.24 -10.66
C MET A 190 -8.08 -12.56 -9.94
N MET A 191 -7.67 -13.59 -10.69
CA MET A 191 -7.29 -14.88 -10.09
C MET A 191 -6.13 -14.69 -9.12
N TRP A 192 -5.11 -13.92 -9.51
CA TRP A 192 -3.96 -13.64 -8.67
C TRP A 192 -4.32 -12.83 -7.41
N ALA A 193 -5.17 -11.80 -7.55
CA ALA A 193 -5.69 -11.06 -6.39
C ALA A 193 -6.49 -11.95 -5.45
N THR A 194 -7.31 -12.87 -5.99
CA THR A 194 -8.08 -13.83 -5.19
C THR A 194 -7.17 -14.84 -4.49
N ALA A 195 -6.13 -15.33 -5.14
CA ALA A 195 -5.15 -16.24 -4.53
C ALA A 195 -4.43 -15.56 -3.35
N GLN A 196 -3.96 -14.33 -3.54
CA GLN A 196 -3.36 -13.53 -2.46
C GLN A 196 -4.34 -13.32 -1.30
N ALA A 197 -5.60 -13.01 -1.58
CA ALA A 197 -6.62 -12.85 -0.56
C ALA A 197 -6.90 -14.15 0.21
N LEU A 198 -6.93 -15.30 -0.45
CA LEU A 198 -7.14 -16.61 0.19
C LEU A 198 -6.04 -16.96 1.17
N VAL A 199 -4.77 -16.76 0.79
CA VAL A 199 -3.65 -17.11 1.67
C VAL A 199 -3.51 -16.17 2.86
N THR A 200 -4.15 -14.98 2.84
CA THR A 200 -4.20 -14.12 4.04
C THR A 200 -5.14 -14.67 5.11
N LEU A 201 -6.16 -15.45 4.75
CA LEU A 201 -7.22 -15.89 5.67
C LEU A 201 -6.68 -16.65 6.91
N PRO A 202 -5.93 -17.75 6.77
CA PRO A 202 -5.44 -18.48 7.92
C PRO A 202 -4.48 -17.63 8.76
N MET A 203 -3.66 -16.80 8.14
CA MET A 203 -2.67 -15.97 8.83
C MET A 203 -3.34 -14.84 9.61
N SER A 204 -4.31 -14.16 9.01
CA SER A 204 -5.05 -13.08 9.68
C SER A 204 -5.97 -13.61 10.79
N LEU A 205 -6.55 -14.80 10.61
CA LEU A 205 -7.32 -15.47 11.67
C LEU A 205 -6.44 -15.78 12.87
N LEU A 206 -5.30 -16.40 12.65
CA LEU A 206 -4.33 -16.69 13.71
C LEU A 206 -3.87 -15.39 14.39
N GLY A 207 -3.50 -14.37 13.60
CA GLY A 207 -3.07 -13.07 14.12
C GLY A 207 -4.16 -12.36 14.93
N TYR A 208 -5.43 -12.47 14.51
CA TYR A 208 -6.56 -11.91 15.25
C TYR A 208 -6.77 -12.60 16.60
N LEU A 209 -6.73 -13.93 16.61
CA LEU A 209 -6.85 -14.72 17.84
C LEU A 209 -5.71 -14.44 18.81
N LEU A 210 -4.47 -14.37 18.32
CA LEU A 210 -3.31 -14.01 19.13
C LEU A 210 -3.41 -12.59 19.70
N ALA A 211 -3.90 -11.63 18.91
CA ALA A 211 -4.13 -10.26 19.38
C ALA A 211 -5.21 -10.21 20.47
N CYS A 212 -6.29 -10.97 20.32
CA CYS A 212 -7.33 -11.10 21.36
C CYS A 212 -6.79 -11.74 22.64
N ALA A 213 -6.03 -12.82 22.51
CA ALA A 213 -5.39 -13.49 23.66
C ALA A 213 -4.41 -12.56 24.40
N TRP A 214 -3.61 -11.81 23.65
CA TRP A 214 -2.69 -10.83 24.22
C TRP A 214 -3.41 -9.70 24.97
N LEU A 215 -4.48 -9.13 24.38
CA LEU A 215 -5.28 -8.08 25.00
C LEU A 215 -6.00 -8.57 26.26
N SER A 216 -6.55 -9.79 26.27
CA SER A 216 -7.16 -10.36 27.46
C SER A 216 -6.15 -10.60 28.59
N GLY A 217 -4.91 -10.96 28.27
CA GLY A 217 -3.83 -11.12 29.23
C GLY A 217 -3.34 -9.81 29.88
N GLN A 218 -3.61 -8.66 29.24
CA GLN A 218 -3.24 -7.34 29.78
C GLN A 218 -4.25 -6.75 30.77
N GLY A 219 -5.36 -7.42 31.04
CA GLY A 219 -6.39 -6.93 31.96
C GLY A 219 -7.10 -5.65 31.49
N GLN A 220 -6.98 -5.29 30.23
CA GLN A 220 -7.66 -4.13 29.65
C GLN A 220 -9.15 -4.44 29.48
N SER A 221 -10.02 -3.48 29.81
CA SER A 221 -11.47 -3.57 29.67
C SER A 221 -11.94 -3.43 28.22
N PHE A 222 -11.24 -4.08 27.28
CA PHE A 222 -11.63 -4.08 25.88
C PHE A 222 -12.57 -5.26 25.60
N PRO A 223 -13.82 -5.02 25.14
CA PRO A 223 -14.81 -6.08 24.94
C PRO A 223 -14.42 -6.99 23.78
N LEU A 224 -13.80 -8.10 24.05
CA LEU A 224 -13.41 -9.08 23.03
C LEU A 224 -14.60 -9.94 22.59
N PRO A 225 -14.63 -10.45 21.34
CA PRO A 225 -13.58 -10.29 20.32
C PRO A 225 -13.72 -9.05 19.43
N PHE A 226 -14.86 -8.34 19.45
CA PHE A 226 -15.20 -7.33 18.43
C PHE A 226 -15.13 -5.88 18.92
N GLY A 227 -14.72 -5.64 20.15
CA GLY A 227 -14.54 -4.30 20.71
C GLY A 227 -15.84 -3.57 21.08
N PRO A 228 -15.75 -2.28 21.46
CA PRO A 228 -16.87 -1.51 22.00
C PRO A 228 -17.96 -1.15 20.97
N ARG A 229 -17.60 -1.09 19.66
CA ARG A 229 -18.53 -0.76 18.57
C ARG A 229 -18.49 -1.83 17.48
N PRO A 230 -18.96 -3.06 17.75
CA PRO A 230 -18.74 -4.20 16.85
C PRO A 230 -19.31 -4.01 15.45
N VAL A 231 -20.51 -3.45 15.32
CA VAL A 231 -21.15 -3.23 14.02
C VAL A 231 -20.33 -2.25 13.17
N VAL A 232 -19.89 -1.13 13.76
CA VAL A 232 -19.08 -0.12 13.05
C VAL A 232 -17.75 -0.72 12.62
N PHE A 233 -17.10 -1.44 13.54
CA PHE A 233 -15.80 -2.08 13.26
C PHE A 233 -15.91 -3.11 12.14
N ILE A 234 -16.85 -4.05 12.24
CA ILE A 234 -17.02 -5.11 11.23
C ILE A 234 -17.36 -4.51 9.86
N THR A 235 -18.31 -3.56 9.81
CA THR A 235 -18.71 -2.91 8.55
C THR A 235 -17.54 -2.16 7.93
N LEU A 236 -16.74 -1.45 8.73
CA LEU A 236 -15.55 -0.74 8.26
C LEU A 236 -14.49 -1.72 7.75
N MET A 237 -14.22 -2.82 8.46
CA MET A 237 -13.26 -3.83 8.02
C MET A 237 -13.68 -4.48 6.70
N ILE A 238 -14.97 -4.78 6.53
CA ILE A 238 -15.53 -5.29 5.28
C ILE A 238 -15.38 -4.26 4.15
N ALA A 239 -15.73 -3.00 4.38
CA ALA A 239 -15.62 -1.94 3.39
C ALA A 239 -14.16 -1.75 2.93
N ILE A 240 -13.21 -1.67 3.87
CA ILE A 240 -11.79 -1.56 3.55
C ILE A 240 -11.28 -2.83 2.85
N ALA A 241 -11.74 -4.01 3.26
CA ALA A 241 -11.38 -5.27 2.60
C ALA A 241 -11.83 -5.31 1.14
N VAL A 242 -13.07 -4.89 0.85
CA VAL A 242 -13.61 -4.85 -0.52
C VAL A 242 -12.87 -3.79 -1.35
N PHE A 243 -12.93 -2.54 -0.93
CA PHE A 243 -12.46 -1.43 -1.75
C PHE A 243 -10.93 -1.34 -1.78
N CYS A 244 -10.27 -1.33 -0.62
CA CYS A 244 -8.83 -1.11 -0.58
C CYS A 244 -8.05 -2.40 -0.82
N SER A 245 -8.48 -3.53 -0.25
CA SER A 245 -7.68 -4.74 -0.33
C SER A 245 -7.98 -5.58 -1.57
N TRP A 246 -9.24 -5.73 -1.99
CA TRP A 246 -9.54 -6.54 -3.16
C TRP A 246 -9.60 -5.70 -4.45
N VAL A 247 -10.47 -4.68 -4.53
CA VAL A 247 -10.59 -3.83 -5.74
C VAL A 247 -9.30 -3.07 -6.01
N GLY A 248 -8.72 -2.45 -4.99
CA GLY A 248 -7.46 -1.73 -5.12
C GLY A 248 -6.31 -2.63 -5.60
N THR A 249 -6.15 -3.82 -5.00
CA THR A 249 -5.14 -4.79 -5.44
C THR A 249 -5.39 -5.31 -6.85
N LEU A 250 -6.65 -5.57 -7.22
CA LEU A 250 -7.02 -5.98 -8.58
C LEU A 250 -6.62 -4.90 -9.60
N CYS A 251 -6.99 -3.65 -9.34
CA CYS A 251 -6.63 -2.52 -10.20
C CYS A 251 -5.10 -2.36 -10.32
N TRP A 252 -4.39 -2.48 -9.20
CA TRP A 252 -2.93 -2.44 -9.19
C TRP A 252 -2.29 -3.60 -9.97
N ASN A 253 -2.82 -4.80 -9.86
CA ASN A 253 -2.35 -5.96 -10.61
C ASN A 253 -2.56 -5.77 -12.12
N ILE A 254 -3.70 -5.24 -12.54
CA ILE A 254 -3.97 -4.90 -13.96
C ILE A 254 -2.99 -3.82 -14.45
N ALA A 255 -2.75 -2.79 -13.64
CA ALA A 255 -1.79 -1.76 -13.95
C ALA A 255 -0.37 -2.34 -14.08
N SER A 256 0.02 -3.24 -13.16
CA SER A 256 1.34 -3.89 -13.14
C SER A 256 1.61 -4.79 -14.34
N GLN A 257 0.57 -5.39 -14.92
CA GLN A 257 0.71 -6.11 -16.19
C GLN A 257 0.88 -5.18 -17.40
N ARG A 258 0.30 -3.98 -17.35
CA ARG A 258 0.20 -3.05 -18.49
C ARG A 258 1.27 -1.98 -18.52
N LEU A 259 1.91 -1.71 -17.39
CA LEU A 259 2.90 -0.64 -17.22
C LEU A 259 4.25 -1.19 -16.75
N PRO A 260 5.35 -0.60 -17.23
CA PRO A 260 6.67 -0.84 -16.65
C PRO A 260 6.71 -0.42 -15.18
N THR A 261 7.44 -1.18 -14.34
CA THR A 261 7.50 -0.94 -12.89
C THR A 261 8.03 0.45 -12.54
N VAL A 262 8.90 0.99 -13.36
CA VAL A 262 9.49 2.33 -13.21
C VAL A 262 8.43 3.44 -13.31
N ILE A 263 7.35 3.23 -14.09
CA ILE A 263 6.23 4.19 -14.22
C ILE A 263 5.19 3.97 -13.11
N LEU A 264 5.05 2.75 -12.61
CA LEU A 264 4.10 2.43 -11.54
C LEU A 264 4.44 3.17 -10.24
N GLY A 265 5.74 3.27 -9.90
CA GLY A 265 6.18 3.93 -8.67
C GLY A 265 5.62 5.34 -8.49
N PRO A 266 5.87 6.28 -9.43
CA PRO A 266 5.31 7.63 -9.35
C PRO A 266 3.79 7.68 -9.22
N LEU A 267 3.05 6.73 -9.82
CA LEU A 267 1.59 6.70 -9.76
C LEU A 267 1.05 6.38 -8.36
N ILE A 268 1.87 5.81 -7.47
CA ILE A 268 1.48 5.59 -6.06
C ILE A 268 1.22 6.91 -5.32
N VAL A 269 1.83 8.01 -5.75
CA VAL A 269 1.52 9.35 -5.20
C VAL A 269 0.02 9.62 -5.16
N PHE A 270 -0.74 9.04 -6.09
CA PHE A 270 -2.17 9.24 -6.15
C PHE A 270 -2.92 8.68 -4.93
N GLU A 271 -2.38 7.66 -4.28
CA GLU A 271 -2.85 7.19 -2.97
C GLU A 271 -2.71 8.28 -1.90
N THR A 272 -1.56 8.96 -1.86
CA THR A 272 -1.33 10.07 -0.93
C THR A 272 -2.28 11.23 -1.20
N LEU A 273 -2.47 11.59 -2.47
CA LEU A 273 -3.40 12.66 -2.88
C LEU A 273 -4.85 12.32 -2.50
N ALA A 274 -5.27 11.09 -2.72
CA ALA A 274 -6.60 10.61 -2.34
C ALA A 274 -6.77 10.61 -0.81
N GLY A 275 -5.78 10.12 -0.06
CA GLY A 275 -5.79 10.11 1.40
C GLY A 275 -5.89 11.51 1.99
N LEU A 276 -5.15 12.49 1.43
CA LEU A 276 -5.26 13.89 1.82
C LEU A 276 -6.65 14.44 1.53
N LEU A 277 -7.19 14.20 0.34
CA LEU A 277 -8.53 14.62 -0.05
C LEU A 277 -9.57 14.10 0.96
N TYR A 278 -9.55 12.80 1.23
CA TYR A 278 -10.50 12.18 2.17
C TYR A 278 -10.33 12.71 3.59
N THR A 279 -9.09 12.94 4.04
CA THR A 279 -8.81 13.49 5.37
C THR A 279 -9.35 14.92 5.51
N PHE A 280 -9.15 15.78 4.50
CA PHE A 280 -9.67 17.15 4.53
C PHE A 280 -11.20 17.18 4.42
N LEU A 281 -11.79 16.29 3.62
CA LEU A 281 -13.26 16.14 3.57
C LEU A 281 -13.82 15.71 4.92
N LEU A 282 -13.17 14.76 5.61
CA LEU A 282 -13.61 14.31 6.93
C LEU A 282 -13.47 15.38 7.99
N ARG A 283 -12.37 16.15 7.96
CA ARG A 283 -12.11 17.26 8.89
C ARG A 283 -12.92 18.52 8.57
N GLN A 284 -13.59 18.57 7.41
CA GLN A 284 -14.30 19.75 6.89
C GLN A 284 -13.42 21.03 6.94
N SER A 285 -12.15 20.90 6.63
CA SER A 285 -11.16 21.96 6.68
C SER A 285 -10.44 22.11 5.34
N PHE A 286 -10.07 23.34 4.98
CA PHE A 286 -9.26 23.58 3.80
C PHE A 286 -7.79 23.30 4.10
N PRO A 287 -7.06 22.70 3.12
CA PRO A 287 -5.63 22.47 3.29
C PRO A 287 -4.86 23.79 3.42
N PRO A 288 -3.83 23.84 4.28
CA PRO A 288 -2.92 24.99 4.35
C PRO A 288 -2.21 25.24 3.02
N LEU A 289 -1.75 26.48 2.78
CA LEU A 289 -1.04 26.86 1.55
C LEU A 289 0.15 25.94 1.24
N LEU A 290 0.89 25.54 2.26
CA LEU A 290 2.03 24.61 2.11
C LEU A 290 1.58 23.22 1.60
N THR A 291 0.43 22.74 2.05
CA THR A 291 -0.16 21.49 1.56
C THR A 291 -0.60 21.62 0.10
N PHE A 292 -1.21 22.75 -0.28
CA PHE A 292 -1.56 23.02 -1.68
C PHE A 292 -0.34 23.04 -2.59
N THR A 293 0.75 23.69 -2.18
CA THR A 293 2.02 23.69 -2.91
C THR A 293 2.56 22.28 -3.06
N GLY A 294 2.50 21.50 -1.99
CA GLY A 294 2.91 20.09 -2.00
C GLY A 294 2.07 19.24 -2.98
N ILE A 295 0.74 19.39 -2.95
CA ILE A 295 -0.16 18.70 -3.88
C ILE A 295 0.16 19.06 -5.33
N ALA A 296 0.36 20.34 -5.64
CA ALA A 296 0.71 20.80 -6.99
C ALA A 296 2.03 20.16 -7.47
N LEU A 297 3.06 20.13 -6.61
CA LEU A 297 4.35 19.49 -6.93
C LEU A 297 4.20 17.99 -7.15
N LEU A 298 3.40 17.30 -6.34
CA LEU A 298 3.11 15.87 -6.52
C LEU A 298 2.46 15.60 -7.88
N VAL A 299 1.44 16.36 -8.24
CA VAL A 299 0.74 16.23 -9.53
C VAL A 299 1.69 16.50 -10.70
N VAL A 300 2.47 17.56 -10.64
CA VAL A 300 3.47 17.90 -11.67
C VAL A 300 4.49 16.76 -11.81
N GLY A 301 5.02 16.26 -10.69
CA GLY A 301 5.97 15.15 -10.69
C GLY A 301 5.43 13.88 -11.35
N VAL A 302 4.17 13.51 -11.06
CA VAL A 302 3.50 12.37 -11.71
C VAL A 302 3.34 12.60 -13.21
N ILE A 303 2.91 13.79 -13.63
CA ILE A 303 2.74 14.12 -15.06
C ILE A 303 4.08 13.99 -15.80
N ILE A 304 5.18 14.49 -15.23
CA ILE A 304 6.53 14.38 -15.80
C ILE A 304 6.92 12.89 -15.88
N ALA A 305 6.70 12.11 -14.82
CA ALA A 305 7.05 10.69 -14.79
C ALA A 305 6.30 9.87 -15.85
N VAL A 306 4.99 10.10 -16.01
CA VAL A 306 4.16 9.38 -16.99
C VAL A 306 4.54 9.74 -18.43
N ARG A 307 5.01 10.97 -18.66
CA ARG A 307 5.47 11.44 -19.98
C ARG A 307 6.91 11.02 -20.31
N ALA A 308 7.65 10.52 -19.34
CA ALA A 308 9.03 10.07 -19.56
C ALA A 308 9.07 8.91 -20.55
N LYS A 309 9.98 9.01 -21.56
CA LYS A 309 10.15 7.97 -22.59
C LYS A 309 11.13 6.90 -22.10
N LEU A 310 10.67 5.65 -22.12
CA LEU A 310 11.55 4.50 -21.88
C LEU A 310 12.56 4.34 -23.02
N GLN A 311 13.82 4.19 -22.69
CA GLN A 311 14.83 3.71 -23.64
C GLN A 311 14.62 2.22 -23.84
N LYS A 312 14.46 1.78 -25.11
CA LYS A 312 14.35 0.35 -25.43
C LYS A 312 15.60 -0.39 -24.92
N PRO A 313 15.47 -1.63 -24.41
CA PRO A 313 16.63 -2.45 -24.11
C PRO A 313 17.50 -2.51 -25.37
N ARG A 314 18.80 -2.26 -25.24
CA ARG A 314 19.74 -2.65 -26.29
C ARG A 314 19.66 -4.17 -26.33
N LEU A 315 18.99 -4.71 -27.35
CA LEU A 315 19.25 -6.06 -27.80
C LEU A 315 20.75 -6.05 -28.11
N GLN A 316 21.55 -6.70 -27.28
CA GLN A 316 22.90 -7.06 -27.68
C GLN A 316 22.71 -7.86 -28.95
N ALA A 317 23.15 -7.28 -30.07
CA ALA A 317 23.44 -8.03 -31.28
C ALA A 317 24.49 -9.04 -30.84
N LEU A 318 24.06 -10.24 -30.54
CA LEU A 318 24.91 -11.43 -30.59
C LEU A 318 24.92 -11.83 -32.05
N GLU A 319 25.83 -11.27 -32.81
CA GLU A 319 26.51 -11.89 -33.96
C GLU A 319 27.83 -12.46 -33.49
#